data_fc83091f91b75a6983a87ededbfa6274
#
_entry.id   fc83091f91b75a6983a87ededbfa6274
#
_cell.length_a   1.000
_cell.length_b   1.000
_cell.length_c   1.000
_cell.angle_alpha   90.00
_cell.angle_beta   90.00
_cell.angle_gamma   90.00
#
_symmetry.space_group_name_H-M   'P 1'
#
loop_
_entity.id
_entity.type
_entity.pdbx_description
1 polymer ?
#
loop_
_entity_poly.entity_id
_entity_poly.type
_entity_poly.pdbx_seq_one_letter_code
_entity_poly.pdbx_strand_id
1 'polypeptide(L)'
;MPLICIGPVCIPVTALMPIILFLCKPIWVRLPPHVQSALRTRYEGLQSYLQRTVWDRIGWTAKPVAKEKKDDDLKPAARAGDELKAGMGGVVGLHSDADWSAALQLTKDSNVVMVVDFTAVWCGPCQRIAPLFAELAKQHGNALFVKVDVDELEDVMHSCEVLAMPTFQIYKGGEKVATLTGANENKLVDVVTQHLS
;
A
#
# COMPACT_ATOMS: atom_id res chain seq x y z
N MET A 1 -22.22 17.78 19.67
CA MET A 1 -22.54 16.49 18.99
C MET A 1 -24.03 16.29 19.14
N PRO A 2 -24.79 16.04 18.08
CA PRO A 2 -26.21 15.76 18.21
C PRO A 2 -26.41 14.40 18.87
N LEU A 3 -27.13 14.39 19.98
CA LEU A 3 -27.53 13.21 20.72
C LEU A 3 -29.02 12.93 20.40
N ILE A 4 -29.34 11.70 20.08
CA ILE A 4 -30.74 11.26 19.97
C ILE A 4 -31.06 10.55 21.28
N CYS A 5 -31.99 11.16 22.06
CA CYS A 5 -32.45 10.59 23.31
C CYS A 5 -33.79 9.91 23.10
N ILE A 6 -33.85 8.61 23.40
CA ILE A 6 -35.07 7.81 23.42
C ILE A 6 -35.25 7.31 24.85
N GLY A 7 -36.07 8.01 25.65
CA GLY A 7 -36.22 7.73 27.08
C GLY A 7 -34.96 8.12 27.87
N PRO A 8 -34.56 7.33 28.88
CA PRO A 8 -33.41 7.63 29.75
C PRO A 8 -32.04 7.37 29.09
N VAL A 9 -32.00 6.92 27.84
CA VAL A 9 -30.76 6.59 27.11
C VAL A 9 -30.53 7.58 25.99
N CYS A 10 -29.42 8.34 26.05
CA CYS A 10 -28.97 9.24 24.98
C CYS A 10 -27.81 8.59 24.24
N ILE A 11 -27.99 8.33 22.95
CA ILE A 11 -26.99 7.70 22.08
C ILE A 11 -26.43 8.74 21.12
N PRO A 12 -25.10 8.90 21.01
CA PRO A 12 -24.52 9.78 20.01
C PRO A 12 -24.82 9.26 18.61
N VAL A 13 -25.23 10.16 17.70
CA VAL A 13 -25.56 9.81 16.29
C VAL A 13 -24.45 9.04 15.59
N THR A 14 -23.20 9.28 16.00
CA THR A 14 -22.03 8.58 15.46
C THR A 14 -22.03 7.08 15.78
N ALA A 15 -22.65 6.66 16.88
CA ALA A 15 -22.74 5.24 17.27
C ALA A 15 -23.78 4.46 16.43
N LEU A 16 -24.73 5.16 15.81
CA LEU A 16 -25.76 4.55 14.95
C LEU A 16 -25.29 4.37 13.50
N MET A 17 -24.24 5.09 13.07
CA MET A 17 -23.75 5.04 11.69
C MET A 17 -23.33 3.64 11.23
N PRO A 18 -22.55 2.84 11.99
CA PRO A 18 -22.17 1.49 11.54
C PRO A 18 -23.39 0.56 11.42
N ILE A 19 -24.40 0.73 12.28
CA ILE A 19 -25.62 -0.09 12.24
C ILE A 19 -26.45 0.24 11.00
N ILE A 20 -26.58 1.53 10.68
CA ILE A 20 -27.29 2.00 9.48
C ILE A 20 -26.58 1.52 8.22
N LEU A 21 -25.25 1.60 8.15
CA LEU A 21 -24.46 1.11 7.03
C LEU A 21 -24.57 -0.41 6.87
N PHE A 22 -24.62 -1.16 7.96
CA PHE A 22 -24.79 -2.61 7.92
C PHE A 22 -26.17 -3.01 7.43
N LEU A 23 -27.23 -2.31 7.84
CA LEU A 23 -28.61 -2.56 7.40
C LEU A 23 -28.86 -2.12 5.95
N CYS A 24 -28.12 -1.12 5.45
CA CYS A 24 -28.24 -0.63 4.07
C CYS A 24 -27.46 -1.48 3.05
N LYS A 25 -26.49 -2.32 3.47
CA LYS A 25 -25.69 -3.18 2.58
C LYS A 25 -26.54 -4.02 1.62
N PRO A 26 -27.56 -4.79 2.07
CA PRO A 26 -28.36 -5.63 1.17
C PRO A 26 -29.21 -4.82 0.19
N ILE A 27 -29.59 -3.59 0.57
CA ILE A 27 -30.35 -2.67 -0.31
C ILE A 27 -29.42 -2.09 -1.37
N TRP A 28 -28.19 -1.73 -1.01
CA TRP A 28 -27.19 -1.17 -1.92
C TRP A 28 -26.81 -2.13 -3.05
N VAL A 29 -26.63 -3.39 -2.75
CA VAL A 29 -26.31 -4.44 -3.75
C VAL A 29 -27.42 -4.68 -4.76
N ARG A 30 -28.69 -4.42 -4.38
CA ARG A 30 -29.86 -4.59 -5.25
C ARG A 30 -30.19 -3.38 -6.14
N LEU A 31 -29.53 -2.25 -5.94
CA LEU A 31 -29.73 -1.06 -6.76
C LEU A 31 -29.05 -1.21 -8.12
N PRO A 32 -29.70 -0.78 -9.21
CA PRO A 32 -29.08 -0.79 -10.54
C PRO A 32 -27.85 0.14 -10.60
N PRO A 33 -26.83 -0.21 -11.41
CA PRO A 33 -25.53 0.49 -11.40
C PRO A 33 -25.59 1.98 -11.70
N HIS A 34 -26.57 2.43 -12.51
CA HIS A 34 -26.76 3.85 -12.80
C HIS A 34 -27.26 4.66 -11.59
N VAL A 35 -28.03 4.02 -10.68
CA VAL A 35 -28.49 4.67 -9.44
C VAL A 35 -27.38 4.71 -8.42
N GLN A 36 -26.55 3.66 -8.36
CA GLN A 36 -25.39 3.62 -7.48
C GLN A 36 -24.37 4.73 -7.83
N SER A 37 -24.10 4.93 -9.12
CA SER A 37 -23.18 6.00 -9.58
C SER A 37 -23.73 7.40 -9.27
N ALA A 38 -25.02 7.64 -9.52
CA ALA A 38 -25.65 8.92 -9.23
C ALA A 38 -25.67 9.26 -7.73
N LEU A 39 -25.90 8.26 -6.88
CA LEU A 39 -25.87 8.43 -5.42
C LEU A 39 -24.44 8.68 -4.92
N ARG A 40 -23.44 8.02 -5.50
CA ARG A 40 -22.03 8.20 -5.16
C ARG A 40 -21.57 9.63 -5.46
N THR A 41 -21.87 10.16 -6.62
CA THR A 41 -21.54 11.54 -7.01
C THR A 41 -22.19 12.58 -6.09
N ARG A 42 -23.46 12.35 -5.69
CA ARG A 42 -24.14 13.22 -4.72
C ARG A 42 -23.55 13.13 -3.31
N TYR A 43 -23.11 11.94 -2.90
CA TYR A 43 -22.48 11.73 -1.60
C TYR A 43 -21.12 12.43 -1.51
N GLU A 44 -20.30 12.35 -2.57
CA GLU A 44 -19.01 13.06 -2.67
C GLU A 44 -19.19 14.58 -2.62
N GLY A 45 -20.21 15.11 -3.32
CA GLY A 45 -20.57 16.54 -3.25
C GLY A 45 -21.02 16.98 -1.85
N LEU A 46 -21.75 16.13 -1.13
CA LEU A 46 -22.20 16.43 0.24
C LEU A 46 -21.01 16.37 1.23
N GLN A 47 -20.08 15.43 1.07
CA GLN A 47 -18.85 15.36 1.88
C GLN A 47 -17.99 16.61 1.71
N SER A 48 -17.78 17.06 0.49
CA SER A 48 -17.00 18.28 0.22
C SER A 48 -17.66 19.53 0.78
N TYR A 49 -18.99 19.60 0.75
CA TYR A 49 -19.75 20.70 1.36
C TYR A 49 -19.66 20.68 2.88
N LEU A 50 -19.81 19.52 3.52
CA LEU A 50 -19.70 19.36 4.97
C LEU A 50 -18.27 19.64 5.45
N GLN A 51 -17.25 19.25 4.67
CA GLN A 51 -15.85 19.53 4.97
C GLN A 51 -15.58 21.04 5.01
N ARG A 52 -16.07 21.81 4.01
CA ARG A 52 -15.90 23.27 3.96
C ARG A 52 -16.68 24.04 5.01
N THR A 53 -17.91 23.61 5.32
CA THR A 53 -18.81 24.40 6.16
C THR A 53 -18.80 24.04 7.63
N VAL A 54 -18.52 22.79 7.96
CA VAL A 54 -18.61 22.28 9.34
C VAL A 54 -17.22 22.12 9.97
N TRP A 55 -16.28 21.49 9.25
CA TRP A 55 -14.96 21.17 9.81
C TRP A 55 -14.06 22.40 9.93
N ASP A 56 -14.10 23.34 8.96
CA ASP A 56 -13.36 24.60 9.04
C ASP A 56 -13.84 25.50 10.18
N ARG A 57 -15.12 25.40 10.56
CA ARG A 57 -15.68 26.16 11.67
C ARG A 57 -15.36 25.61 13.05
N ILE A 58 -15.09 24.32 13.14
CA ILE A 58 -14.77 23.62 14.41
C ILE A 58 -13.26 23.64 14.68
N GLY A 59 -12.44 24.12 13.71
CA GLY A 59 -10.98 24.18 13.85
C GLY A 59 -10.31 22.81 13.90
N TRP A 60 -11.01 21.75 13.50
CA TRP A 60 -10.46 20.42 13.42
C TRP A 60 -9.84 20.21 12.05
N THR A 61 -8.57 20.59 11.93
CA THR A 61 -7.75 20.28 10.76
C THR A 61 -7.34 18.81 10.81
N ALA A 62 -8.27 17.90 10.58
CA ALA A 62 -7.91 16.62 10.00
C ALA A 62 -7.37 16.97 8.60
N LYS A 63 -6.04 16.95 8.45
CA LYS A 63 -5.43 17.08 7.12
C LYS A 63 -6.12 16.06 6.22
N PRO A 64 -6.78 16.49 5.14
CA PRO A 64 -7.24 15.53 4.15
C PRO A 64 -5.99 14.87 3.59
N VAL A 65 -5.85 13.57 3.79
CA VAL A 65 -4.98 12.74 2.98
C VAL A 65 -5.66 12.62 1.62
N ALA A 66 -5.76 13.73 0.92
CA ALA A 66 -6.00 13.74 -0.50
C ALA A 66 -4.60 13.62 -1.12
N LYS A 67 -4.15 12.40 -1.36
CA LYS A 67 -3.20 12.17 -2.45
C LYS A 67 -3.95 12.54 -3.73
N GLU A 68 -3.83 13.80 -4.12
CA GLU A 68 -4.08 14.23 -5.48
C GLU A 68 -3.06 13.43 -6.31
N LYS A 69 -3.53 12.35 -6.95
CA LYS A 69 -2.76 11.69 -8.00
C LYS A 69 -2.58 12.75 -9.07
N LYS A 70 -1.39 13.35 -9.11
CA LYS A 70 -0.94 14.10 -10.29
C LYS A 70 -0.81 13.06 -11.38
N ASP A 71 -1.69 13.14 -12.38
CA ASP A 71 -1.66 12.32 -13.60
C ASP A 71 -0.40 12.55 -14.45
N ASP A 72 0.54 13.38 -13.98
CA ASP A 72 1.76 13.76 -14.70
C ASP A 72 2.94 12.79 -14.51
N ASP A 73 2.84 11.78 -13.61
CA ASP A 73 3.94 10.85 -13.34
C ASP A 73 3.75 9.47 -13.99
N LEU A 74 2.93 9.36 -15.04
CA LEU A 74 2.88 8.14 -15.84
C LEU A 74 4.15 8.04 -16.71
N LYS A 75 5.31 7.77 -16.07
CA LYS A 75 6.47 7.28 -16.80
C LYS A 75 6.03 6.03 -17.56
N PRO A 76 6.25 5.93 -18.88
CA PRO A 76 5.90 4.72 -19.61
C PRO A 76 6.62 3.52 -18.97
N ALA A 77 5.88 2.46 -18.69
CA ALA A 77 6.35 1.25 -17.99
C ALA A 77 7.67 0.66 -18.56
N ALA A 78 7.93 0.88 -19.83
CA ALA A 78 9.18 0.48 -20.50
C ALA A 78 10.42 1.22 -19.94
N ARG A 79 10.32 2.52 -19.60
CA ARG A 79 11.44 3.27 -19.02
C ARG A 79 11.70 2.88 -17.57
N ALA A 80 10.64 2.63 -16.79
CA ALA A 80 10.78 2.17 -15.42
C ALA A 80 11.49 0.79 -15.35
N GLY A 81 11.18 -0.11 -16.27
CA GLY A 81 11.84 -1.42 -16.36
C GLY A 81 13.35 -1.35 -16.65
N ASP A 82 13.77 -0.43 -17.52
CA ASP A 82 15.19 -0.22 -17.85
C ASP A 82 15.96 0.45 -16.68
N GLU A 83 15.34 1.40 -16.00
CA GLU A 83 15.90 2.02 -14.77
C GLU A 83 16.07 0.99 -13.65
N LEU A 84 15.09 0.09 -13.47
CA LEU A 84 15.17 -0.99 -12.48
C LEU A 84 16.29 -1.97 -12.79
N LYS A 85 16.49 -2.36 -14.08
CA LYS A 85 17.62 -3.19 -14.51
C LYS A 85 18.97 -2.52 -14.25
N ALA A 86 19.07 -1.22 -14.53
CA ALA A 86 20.27 -0.46 -14.26
C ALA A 86 20.62 -0.37 -12.77
N GLY A 87 19.63 -0.49 -11.88
CA GLY A 87 19.79 -0.50 -10.43
C GLY A 87 20.15 -1.88 -9.83
N MET A 88 20.22 -2.94 -10.64
CA MET A 88 20.61 -4.29 -10.15
C MET A 88 22.05 -4.26 -9.62
N GLY A 89 22.29 -5.00 -8.54
CA GLY A 89 23.55 -4.91 -7.76
C GLY A 89 23.51 -3.88 -6.63
N GLY A 90 22.35 -3.22 -6.44
CA GLY A 90 22.03 -2.35 -5.33
C GLY A 90 20.58 -2.51 -4.92
N VAL A 91 20.14 -1.73 -3.93
CA VAL A 91 18.72 -1.68 -3.49
C VAL A 91 18.03 -0.50 -4.16
N VAL A 92 16.96 -0.75 -4.89
CA VAL A 92 16.17 0.26 -5.60
C VAL A 92 14.93 0.61 -4.78
N GLY A 93 14.71 1.90 -4.49
CA GLY A 93 13.46 2.36 -3.85
C GLY A 93 12.32 2.42 -4.87
N LEU A 94 11.16 1.88 -4.52
CA LEU A 94 9.93 2.05 -5.29
C LEU A 94 9.08 3.13 -4.62
N HIS A 95 8.60 4.11 -5.40
CA HIS A 95 7.89 5.27 -4.88
C HIS A 95 6.48 5.44 -5.47
N SER A 96 6.07 4.57 -6.40
CA SER A 96 4.75 4.60 -7.01
C SER A 96 4.20 3.21 -7.32
N ASP A 97 2.87 3.10 -7.46
CA ASP A 97 2.21 1.87 -7.93
C ASP A 97 2.68 1.48 -9.34
N ALA A 98 3.10 2.47 -10.14
CA ALA A 98 3.65 2.25 -11.47
C ALA A 98 5.03 1.57 -11.40
N ASP A 99 5.91 2.00 -10.46
CA ASP A 99 7.21 1.37 -10.24
C ASP A 99 7.03 -0.08 -9.76
N TRP A 100 6.07 -0.33 -8.86
CA TRP A 100 5.72 -1.67 -8.41
C TRP A 100 5.27 -2.56 -9.55
N SER A 101 4.36 -2.05 -10.39
CA SER A 101 3.85 -2.78 -11.55
C SER A 101 4.95 -3.09 -12.56
N ALA A 102 5.86 -2.14 -12.81
CA ALA A 102 7.01 -2.32 -13.68
C ALA A 102 8.00 -3.36 -13.13
N ALA A 103 8.24 -3.36 -11.81
CA ALA A 103 9.09 -4.34 -11.16
C ALA A 103 8.52 -5.77 -11.27
N LEU A 104 7.21 -5.94 -11.04
CA LEU A 104 6.53 -7.22 -11.25
C LEU A 104 6.57 -7.66 -12.72
N GLN A 105 6.36 -6.75 -13.67
CA GLN A 105 6.42 -7.06 -15.09
C GLN A 105 7.83 -7.50 -15.50
N LEU A 106 8.86 -6.86 -14.97
CA LEU A 106 10.25 -7.24 -15.21
C LEU A 106 10.53 -8.70 -14.79
N THR A 107 9.97 -9.14 -13.65
CA THR A 107 10.13 -10.55 -13.22
C THR A 107 9.46 -11.54 -14.18
N LYS A 108 8.36 -11.15 -14.84
CA LYS A 108 7.66 -11.96 -15.84
C LYS A 108 8.43 -12.06 -17.14
N ASP A 109 8.89 -10.92 -17.65
CA ASP A 109 9.47 -10.81 -18.98
C ASP A 109 10.91 -11.30 -19.06
N SER A 110 11.68 -11.11 -17.97
CA SER A 110 13.13 -11.36 -17.97
C SER A 110 13.56 -12.52 -17.07
N ASN A 111 12.61 -13.24 -16.45
CA ASN A 111 12.87 -14.30 -15.47
C ASN A 111 13.84 -13.87 -14.32
N VAL A 112 13.88 -12.56 -14.04
CA VAL A 112 14.66 -11.99 -12.95
C VAL A 112 13.93 -12.27 -11.65
N VAL A 113 14.63 -12.72 -10.62
CA VAL A 113 14.09 -12.86 -9.27
C VAL A 113 14.08 -11.49 -8.60
N MET A 114 12.97 -11.09 -8.00
CA MET A 114 12.86 -9.86 -7.23
C MET A 114 12.75 -10.18 -5.75
N VAL A 115 13.56 -9.52 -4.93
CA VAL A 115 13.52 -9.56 -3.47
C VAL A 115 13.05 -8.21 -2.96
N VAL A 116 11.94 -8.20 -2.24
CA VAL A 116 11.28 -6.99 -1.74
C VAL A 116 11.47 -6.86 -0.24
N ASP A 117 11.92 -5.70 0.23
CA ASP A 117 11.94 -5.29 1.64
C ASP A 117 10.80 -4.31 1.90
N PHE A 118 9.75 -4.76 2.59
CA PHE A 118 8.69 -3.89 3.10
C PHE A 118 9.12 -3.31 4.44
N THR A 119 9.26 -2.00 4.49
CA THR A 119 9.87 -1.25 5.58
C THR A 119 9.12 0.05 5.88
N ALA A 120 9.49 0.72 6.97
CA ALA A 120 9.05 2.08 7.28
C ALA A 120 10.18 2.86 7.94
N VAL A 121 10.16 4.19 7.81
CA VAL A 121 11.21 5.08 8.38
C VAL A 121 11.32 4.93 9.90
N TRP A 122 10.20 4.78 10.58
CA TRP A 122 10.10 4.63 12.04
C TRP A 122 10.41 3.21 12.55
N CYS A 123 10.59 2.24 11.67
CA CYS A 123 10.79 0.83 12.01
C CYS A 123 12.26 0.55 12.42
N GLY A 124 12.55 0.51 13.72
CA GLY A 124 13.89 0.23 14.23
C GLY A 124 14.46 -1.13 13.81
N PRO A 125 13.71 -2.25 13.86
CA PRO A 125 14.18 -3.54 13.33
C PRO A 125 14.53 -3.50 11.84
N CYS A 126 13.78 -2.74 11.02
CA CYS A 126 14.05 -2.58 9.60
C CYS A 126 15.40 -1.90 9.35
N GLN A 127 15.68 -0.84 10.11
CA GLN A 127 16.94 -0.10 10.01
C GLN A 127 18.17 -0.97 10.36
N ARG A 128 18.01 -1.89 11.32
CA ARG A 128 19.12 -2.80 11.70
C ARG A 128 19.46 -3.82 10.63
N ILE A 129 18.46 -4.36 9.92
CA ILE A 129 18.67 -5.39 8.89
C ILE A 129 18.97 -4.80 7.51
N ALA A 130 18.70 -3.53 7.27
CA ALA A 130 18.90 -2.86 5.99
C ALA A 130 20.35 -2.96 5.45
N PRO A 131 21.43 -2.86 6.27
CA PRO A 131 22.79 -3.05 5.77
C PRO A 131 23.04 -4.44 5.20
N LEU A 132 22.50 -5.49 5.85
CA LEU A 132 22.60 -6.87 5.36
C LEU A 132 21.85 -7.04 4.03
N PHE A 133 20.65 -6.45 3.93
CA PHE A 133 19.87 -6.47 2.69
C PHE A 133 20.61 -5.81 1.53
N ALA A 134 21.27 -4.68 1.79
CA ALA A 134 22.10 -3.99 0.79
C ALA A 134 23.33 -4.80 0.38
N GLU A 135 23.93 -5.55 1.32
CA GLU A 135 25.06 -6.43 1.02
C GLU A 135 24.64 -7.63 0.15
N LEU A 136 23.50 -8.25 0.45
CA LEU A 136 22.92 -9.31 -0.37
C LEU A 136 22.62 -8.83 -1.80
N ALA A 137 22.13 -7.60 -1.96
CA ALA A 137 21.90 -7.01 -3.27
C ALA A 137 23.19 -6.90 -4.10
N LYS A 138 24.33 -6.53 -3.48
CA LYS A 138 25.63 -6.49 -4.15
C LYS A 138 26.15 -7.87 -4.53
N GLN A 139 25.95 -8.86 -3.65
CA GLN A 139 26.39 -10.24 -3.88
C GLN A 139 25.60 -10.92 -4.99
N HIS A 140 24.32 -10.57 -5.13
CA HIS A 140 23.40 -11.17 -6.10
C HIS A 140 22.97 -10.16 -7.19
N GLY A 141 23.94 -9.63 -7.94
CA GLY A 141 23.70 -8.61 -8.98
C GLY A 141 22.85 -9.08 -10.17
N ASN A 142 22.48 -10.36 -10.24
CA ASN A 142 21.53 -10.92 -11.22
C ASN A 142 20.06 -10.89 -10.74
N ALA A 143 19.82 -10.46 -9.52
CA ALA A 143 18.48 -10.29 -8.94
C ALA A 143 18.16 -8.82 -8.72
N LEU A 144 16.88 -8.51 -8.69
CA LEU A 144 16.38 -7.16 -8.40
C LEU A 144 16.03 -7.05 -6.92
N PHE A 145 16.77 -6.22 -6.18
CA PHE A 145 16.47 -5.93 -4.78
C PHE A 145 15.74 -4.59 -4.70
N VAL A 146 14.54 -4.59 -4.14
CA VAL A 146 13.71 -3.40 -4.03
C VAL A 146 13.29 -3.14 -2.59
N LYS A 147 13.13 -1.86 -2.26
CA LYS A 147 12.64 -1.38 -1.00
C LYS A 147 11.29 -0.68 -1.22
N VAL A 148 10.30 -1.04 -0.43
CA VAL A 148 8.95 -0.45 -0.42
C VAL A 148 8.71 0.17 0.95
N ASP A 149 8.52 1.49 1.00
CA ASP A 149 8.04 2.16 2.20
C ASP A 149 6.53 2.00 2.29
N VAL A 150 6.08 1.33 3.37
CA VAL A 150 4.66 1.01 3.54
C VAL A 150 3.80 2.24 3.80
N ASP A 151 4.40 3.34 4.28
CA ASP A 151 3.70 4.61 4.47
C ASP A 151 3.51 5.37 3.15
N GLU A 152 4.37 5.12 2.14
CA GLU A 152 4.25 5.70 0.80
C GLU A 152 3.34 4.86 -0.10
N LEU A 153 3.42 3.53 0.00
CA LEU A 153 2.76 2.56 -0.88
C LEU A 153 1.80 1.64 -0.11
N GLU A 154 0.81 2.23 0.57
CA GLU A 154 -0.19 1.50 1.37
C GLU A 154 -0.97 0.48 0.52
N ASP A 155 -1.38 0.83 -0.70
CA ASP A 155 -2.14 -0.06 -1.59
C ASP A 155 -1.30 -1.28 -1.99
N VAL A 156 0.01 -1.10 -2.25
CA VAL A 156 0.95 -2.20 -2.51
C VAL A 156 1.12 -3.07 -1.27
N MET A 157 1.32 -2.47 -0.09
CA MET A 157 1.43 -3.19 1.18
C MET A 157 0.20 -4.09 1.41
N HIS A 158 -1.00 -3.54 1.24
CA HIS A 158 -2.25 -4.29 1.41
C HIS A 158 -2.42 -5.41 0.38
N SER A 159 -2.13 -5.14 -0.89
CA SER A 159 -2.22 -6.15 -1.96
C SER A 159 -1.22 -7.31 -1.78
N CYS A 160 -0.08 -7.03 -1.14
CA CYS A 160 0.95 -8.02 -0.81
C CYS A 160 0.71 -8.73 0.54
N GLU A 161 -0.38 -8.40 1.26
CA GLU A 161 -0.75 -8.99 2.55
C GLU A 161 0.32 -8.79 3.64
N VAL A 162 0.97 -7.62 3.66
CA VAL A 162 2.00 -7.29 4.64
C VAL A 162 1.35 -6.77 5.93
N LEU A 163 1.51 -7.48 7.03
CA LEU A 163 0.89 -7.18 8.32
C LEU A 163 1.87 -6.68 9.38
N ALA A 164 3.17 -6.83 9.15
CA ALA A 164 4.23 -6.44 10.08
C ALA A 164 5.51 -6.07 9.34
N MET A 165 6.37 -5.22 9.92
CA MET A 165 7.65 -4.83 9.35
C MET A 165 8.84 -5.25 10.23
N PRO A 166 10.00 -5.60 9.62
CA PRO A 166 10.20 -5.83 8.20
C PRO A 166 9.52 -7.12 7.73
N THR A 167 9.04 -7.11 6.50
CA THR A 167 8.62 -8.33 5.77
C THR A 167 9.37 -8.37 4.45
N PHE A 168 9.99 -9.51 4.18
CA PHE A 168 10.67 -9.77 2.92
C PHE A 168 9.84 -10.72 2.07
N GLN A 169 9.66 -10.39 0.81
CA GLN A 169 8.94 -11.25 -0.14
C GLN A 169 9.80 -11.47 -1.38
N ILE A 170 9.78 -12.70 -1.90
CA ILE A 170 10.51 -13.06 -3.11
C ILE A 170 9.51 -13.36 -4.22
N TYR A 171 9.75 -12.76 -5.38
CA TYR A 171 8.92 -12.90 -6.57
C TYR A 171 9.74 -13.51 -7.71
N LYS A 172 9.14 -14.47 -8.42
CA LYS A 172 9.71 -15.13 -9.60
C LYS A 172 8.60 -15.31 -10.64
N GLY A 173 8.83 -14.85 -11.86
CA GLY A 173 7.81 -14.94 -12.91
C GLY A 173 6.53 -14.14 -12.60
N GLY A 174 6.61 -13.11 -11.78
CA GLY A 174 5.46 -12.29 -11.34
C GLY A 174 4.67 -12.88 -10.18
N GLU A 175 5.06 -14.03 -9.65
CA GLU A 175 4.39 -14.71 -8.54
C GLU A 175 5.22 -14.65 -7.25
N LYS A 176 4.54 -14.52 -6.11
CA LYS A 176 5.16 -14.54 -4.80
C LYS A 176 5.52 -15.99 -4.42
N VAL A 177 6.81 -16.29 -4.32
CA VAL A 177 7.32 -17.65 -4.04
C VAL A 177 7.76 -17.84 -2.60
N ALA A 178 8.11 -16.77 -1.88
CA ALA A 178 8.49 -16.84 -0.46
C ALA A 178 8.11 -15.58 0.29
N THR A 179 7.89 -15.72 1.61
CA THR A 179 7.66 -14.62 2.55
C THR A 179 8.42 -14.90 3.85
N LEU A 180 9.13 -13.90 4.33
CA LEU A 180 9.81 -13.91 5.63
C LEU A 180 9.40 -12.65 6.42
N THR A 181 8.79 -12.83 7.58
CA THR A 181 8.44 -11.71 8.48
C THR A 181 9.43 -11.64 9.64
N GLY A 182 9.87 -10.42 9.95
CA GLY A 182 10.78 -10.10 11.04
C GLY A 182 12.24 -9.99 10.62
N ALA A 183 13.04 -9.32 11.47
CA ALA A 183 14.44 -8.98 11.22
C ALA A 183 15.41 -10.12 11.68
N ASN A 184 15.25 -11.30 11.09
CA ASN A 184 16.16 -12.42 11.36
C ASN A 184 17.18 -12.54 10.21
N GLU A 185 18.43 -12.17 10.49
CA GLU A 185 19.53 -12.11 9.52
C GLU A 185 19.82 -13.47 8.88
N ASN A 186 19.97 -14.54 9.68
CA ASN A 186 20.29 -15.87 9.17
C ASN A 186 19.19 -16.39 8.23
N LYS A 187 17.94 -16.25 8.64
CA LYS A 187 16.80 -16.67 7.81
C LYS A 187 16.69 -15.86 6.52
N LEU A 188 17.03 -14.56 6.56
CA LEU A 188 17.04 -13.74 5.35
C LEU A 188 18.08 -14.23 4.36
N VAL A 189 19.32 -14.50 4.82
CA VAL A 189 20.38 -15.06 3.98
C VAL A 189 19.97 -16.40 3.40
N ASP A 190 19.44 -17.31 4.23
CA ASP A 190 19.02 -18.64 3.80
C ASP A 190 17.93 -18.57 2.71
N VAL A 191 16.87 -17.78 2.94
CA VAL A 191 15.74 -17.65 2.00
C VAL A 191 16.21 -17.00 0.69
N VAL A 192 17.00 -15.94 0.75
CA VAL A 192 17.54 -15.28 -0.45
C VAL A 192 18.43 -16.23 -1.24
N THR A 193 19.38 -16.92 -0.58
CA THR A 193 20.30 -17.85 -1.24
C THR A 193 19.56 -19.02 -1.88
N GLN A 194 18.56 -19.58 -1.20
CA GLN A 194 17.74 -20.69 -1.70
C GLN A 194 17.01 -20.35 -3.01
N HIS A 195 16.57 -19.12 -3.17
CA HIS A 195 15.77 -18.71 -4.34
C HIS A 195 16.61 -18.08 -5.47
N LEU A 196 17.86 -17.70 -5.19
CA LEU A 196 18.77 -17.09 -6.17
C LEU A 196 19.87 -18.05 -6.67
N SER A 197 19.97 -19.25 -6.08
CA SER A 197 20.91 -20.30 -6.51
C SER A 197 20.47 -21.02 -7.79
#